data_4cff7aa10454a8c117bfa9eb8286ddca
#
_entry.id   4cff7aa10454a8c117bfa9eb8286ddca
#
_cell.length_a   1.000
_cell.length_b   1.000
_cell.length_c   1.000
_cell.angle_alpha   90.00
_cell.angle_beta   90.00
_cell.angle_gamma   90.00
#
_symmetry.space_group_name_H-M   'P 1'
#
loop_
_entity.id
_entity.type
_entity.pdbx_description
1 polymer ?
#
loop_
_entity_poly.entity_id
_entity_poly.type
_entity_poly.pdbx_seq_one_letter_code
_entity_poly.pdbx_strand_id
1 'polypeptide(L)'
;MIKVSVIVAVYNTAPYLRQCLDSLMHQSLRDIEVLCVDDGSSDCSPAILRAYAERDARIKPTFLKENRGLAHARNVALAQATGEYVCFLDSDDWFADNALEKVYKAFTADIDTVLFHLVLHYEDGKEQDFQMQPFDTLSGEEAFKESLTWQIHGVYAIRNTIHQAFPYDETQKTYTDENVTHIHYLRSRKVALCSGTYFYRQRSSSVTHQVSGQRFDFLLANERLHQQLLSLRVSDEIIAFYETKRWLNLVGLYLFYYRHRRLLSPADRRRGLDIMHHVWATINLSLVRPSLRRKFGYCPLRPSWLLFRLQEELYFWLRGIIKGNE
;
A
#
# COMPACT_ATOMS: atom_id res chain seq x y z
N MET A 1 -28.23 -10.52 -4.55
CA MET A 1 -27.52 -9.21 -4.39
C MET A 1 -26.06 -9.52 -4.18
N ILE A 2 -25.17 -8.86 -4.91
CA ILE A 2 -23.73 -9.08 -4.76
C ILE A 2 -23.26 -8.58 -3.38
N LYS A 3 -22.59 -9.46 -2.63
CA LYS A 3 -22.06 -9.15 -1.30
C LYS A 3 -20.68 -8.54 -1.37
N VAL A 4 -19.80 -9.13 -2.18
CA VAL A 4 -18.41 -8.68 -2.32
C VAL A 4 -18.04 -8.54 -3.79
N SER A 5 -17.52 -7.38 -4.19
CA SER A 5 -16.83 -7.18 -5.46
C SER A 5 -15.32 -7.36 -5.23
N VAL A 6 -14.72 -8.29 -5.96
CA VAL A 6 -13.26 -8.52 -5.92
C VAL A 6 -12.63 -7.86 -7.15
N ILE A 7 -11.74 -6.91 -6.91
CA ILE A 7 -10.98 -6.21 -7.96
C ILE A 7 -9.67 -6.95 -8.21
N VAL A 8 -9.42 -7.34 -9.46
CA VAL A 8 -8.17 -7.99 -9.90
C VAL A 8 -7.56 -7.19 -11.04
N ALA A 9 -6.51 -6.44 -10.75
CA ALA A 9 -5.71 -5.77 -11.78
C ALA A 9 -4.67 -6.72 -12.34
N VAL A 10 -4.60 -6.83 -13.66
CA VAL A 10 -3.76 -7.81 -14.37
C VAL A 10 -2.81 -7.09 -15.32
N TYR A 11 -1.51 -7.33 -15.18
CA TYR A 11 -0.51 -6.87 -16.15
C TYR A 11 0.66 -7.84 -16.22
N ASN A 12 0.75 -8.62 -17.31
CA ASN A 12 1.83 -9.59 -17.56
C ASN A 12 2.05 -10.58 -16.38
N THR A 13 0.96 -11.20 -15.89
CA THR A 13 0.96 -12.14 -14.76
C THR A 13 0.50 -13.55 -15.14
N ALA A 14 0.54 -13.93 -16.42
CA ALA A 14 0.09 -15.22 -16.92
C ALA A 14 0.58 -16.45 -16.10
N PRO A 15 1.81 -16.49 -15.56
CA PRO A 15 2.29 -17.63 -14.77
C PRO A 15 1.50 -17.85 -13.47
N TYR A 16 0.91 -16.82 -12.89
CA TYR A 16 0.26 -16.83 -11.58
C TYR A 16 -1.25 -16.70 -11.65
N LEU A 17 -1.75 -16.06 -12.72
CA LEU A 17 -3.16 -15.65 -12.86
C LEU A 17 -4.14 -16.80 -12.72
N ARG A 18 -3.79 -18.03 -13.15
CA ARG A 18 -4.67 -19.20 -13.00
C ARG A 18 -4.94 -19.52 -11.53
N GLN A 19 -3.91 -19.54 -10.68
CA GLN A 19 -4.07 -19.80 -9.24
C GLN A 19 -4.92 -18.72 -8.58
N CYS A 20 -4.71 -17.47 -8.93
CA CYS A 20 -5.54 -16.35 -8.48
C CYS A 20 -7.02 -16.59 -8.81
N LEU A 21 -7.35 -16.83 -10.08
CA LEU A 21 -8.73 -17.03 -10.54
C LEU A 21 -9.36 -18.32 -9.99
N ASP A 22 -8.61 -19.41 -9.91
CA ASP A 22 -9.08 -20.67 -9.31
C ASP A 22 -9.49 -20.46 -7.85
N SER A 23 -8.71 -19.69 -7.08
CA SER A 23 -9.06 -19.38 -5.69
C SER A 23 -10.36 -18.60 -5.55
N LEU A 24 -10.70 -17.76 -6.54
CA LEU A 24 -11.96 -17.01 -6.59
C LEU A 24 -13.13 -17.89 -7.02
N MET A 25 -12.93 -18.79 -7.96
CA MET A 25 -13.97 -19.75 -8.38
C MET A 25 -14.37 -20.71 -7.26
N HIS A 26 -13.40 -21.12 -6.40
CA HIS A 26 -13.62 -22.05 -5.29
C HIS A 26 -14.17 -21.38 -4.01
N GLN A 27 -14.32 -20.04 -3.97
CA GLN A 27 -14.87 -19.38 -2.79
C GLN A 27 -16.21 -19.96 -2.36
N SER A 28 -16.35 -20.22 -1.03
CA SER A 28 -17.61 -20.70 -0.41
C SER A 28 -18.72 -19.64 -0.50
N LEU A 29 -18.37 -18.35 -0.43
CA LEU A 29 -19.31 -17.24 -0.69
C LEU A 29 -19.58 -17.14 -2.19
N ARG A 30 -20.82 -17.45 -2.61
CA ARG A 30 -21.19 -17.45 -4.04
C ARG A 30 -21.67 -16.10 -4.56
N ASP A 31 -22.20 -15.25 -3.68
CA ASP A 31 -22.73 -13.92 -4.04
C ASP A 31 -21.60 -12.90 -4.24
N ILE A 32 -20.65 -13.20 -5.12
CA ILE A 32 -19.51 -12.35 -5.46
C ILE A 32 -19.49 -12.03 -6.94
N GLU A 33 -18.84 -10.93 -7.29
CA GLU A 33 -18.38 -10.63 -8.65
C GLU A 33 -16.88 -10.40 -8.64
N VAL A 34 -16.22 -10.77 -9.72
CA VAL A 34 -14.77 -10.67 -9.90
C VAL A 34 -14.51 -9.75 -11.09
N LEU A 35 -14.08 -8.54 -10.81
CA LEU A 35 -13.85 -7.47 -11.78
C LEU A 35 -12.37 -7.48 -12.17
N CYS A 36 -12.04 -8.17 -13.26
CA CYS A 36 -10.68 -8.31 -13.76
C CYS A 36 -10.39 -7.22 -14.79
N VAL A 37 -9.38 -6.37 -14.55
CA VAL A 37 -8.96 -5.39 -15.54
C VAL A 37 -7.57 -5.73 -16.04
N ASP A 38 -7.47 -6.12 -17.30
CA ASP A 38 -6.22 -6.31 -18.01
C ASP A 38 -5.67 -4.96 -18.47
N ASP A 39 -4.55 -4.54 -17.91
CA ASP A 39 -3.93 -3.24 -18.17
C ASP A 39 -2.97 -3.31 -19.39
N GLY A 40 -3.47 -3.83 -20.51
CA GLY A 40 -2.72 -3.90 -21.75
C GLY A 40 -1.58 -4.93 -21.71
N SER A 41 -1.81 -6.13 -21.16
CA SER A 41 -0.82 -7.20 -21.13
C SER A 41 -0.41 -7.67 -22.53
N SER A 42 0.88 -7.99 -22.66
CA SER A 42 1.48 -8.55 -23.88
C SER A 42 1.72 -10.06 -23.81
N ASP A 43 1.50 -10.68 -22.66
CA ASP A 43 1.62 -12.13 -22.44
C ASP A 43 0.28 -12.86 -22.64
N CYS A 44 0.14 -14.10 -22.13
CA CYS A 44 -1.07 -14.89 -22.25
C CYS A 44 -2.19 -14.49 -21.26
N SER A 45 -2.02 -13.45 -20.41
CA SER A 45 -3.01 -13.05 -19.43
C SER A 45 -4.39 -12.77 -20.02
N PRO A 46 -4.53 -12.01 -21.14
CA PRO A 46 -5.84 -11.76 -21.74
C PRO A 46 -6.57 -13.03 -22.21
N ALA A 47 -5.84 -14.02 -22.73
CA ALA A 47 -6.42 -15.30 -23.14
C ALA A 47 -6.91 -16.13 -21.96
N ILE A 48 -6.14 -16.11 -20.84
CA ILE A 48 -6.54 -16.77 -19.60
C ILE A 48 -7.83 -16.14 -19.08
N LEU A 49 -7.93 -14.81 -18.99
CA LEU A 49 -9.12 -14.11 -18.51
C LEU A 49 -10.36 -14.46 -19.33
N ARG A 50 -10.27 -14.52 -20.66
CA ARG A 50 -11.40 -14.91 -21.54
C ARG A 50 -11.85 -16.34 -21.24
N ALA A 51 -10.90 -17.28 -21.16
CA ALA A 51 -11.23 -18.68 -20.88
C ALA A 51 -11.90 -18.89 -19.51
N TYR A 52 -11.54 -18.09 -18.50
CA TYR A 52 -12.17 -18.16 -17.17
C TYR A 52 -13.55 -17.49 -17.16
N ALA A 53 -13.76 -16.39 -17.87
CA ALA A 53 -15.05 -15.74 -18.01
C ALA A 53 -16.09 -16.61 -18.74
N GLU A 54 -15.65 -17.45 -19.68
CA GLU A 54 -16.52 -18.45 -20.35
C GLU A 54 -16.97 -19.58 -19.38
N ARG A 55 -16.17 -19.88 -18.35
CA ARG A 55 -16.43 -20.94 -17.38
C ARG A 55 -17.22 -20.48 -16.16
N ASP A 56 -17.09 -19.21 -15.76
CA ASP A 56 -17.73 -18.68 -14.58
C ASP A 56 -18.20 -17.23 -14.81
N ALA A 57 -19.52 -17.04 -14.88
CA ALA A 57 -20.16 -15.74 -15.14
C ALA A 57 -19.89 -14.67 -14.05
N ARG A 58 -19.32 -15.04 -12.89
CA ARG A 58 -18.89 -14.09 -11.88
C ARG A 58 -17.63 -13.33 -12.30
N ILE A 59 -16.82 -13.90 -13.19
CA ILE A 59 -15.59 -13.29 -13.71
C ILE A 59 -15.93 -12.37 -14.87
N LYS A 60 -15.68 -11.07 -14.68
CA LYS A 60 -16.05 -10.00 -15.63
C LYS A 60 -14.77 -9.29 -16.09
N PRO A 61 -14.16 -9.70 -17.22
CA PRO A 61 -12.93 -9.08 -17.70
C PRO A 61 -13.19 -7.78 -18.46
N THR A 62 -12.35 -6.79 -18.24
CA THR A 62 -12.21 -5.56 -19.04
C THR A 62 -10.79 -5.50 -19.57
N PHE A 63 -10.62 -5.19 -20.88
CA PHE A 63 -9.29 -5.15 -21.53
C PHE A 63 -8.97 -3.72 -21.94
N LEU A 64 -7.92 -3.15 -21.35
CA LEU A 64 -7.41 -1.84 -21.73
C LEU A 64 -6.51 -1.97 -22.97
N LYS A 65 -6.45 -0.90 -23.78
CA LYS A 65 -5.64 -0.88 -25.01
C LYS A 65 -4.14 -0.74 -24.72
N GLU A 66 -3.79 -0.12 -23.60
CA GLU A 66 -2.41 0.21 -23.22
C GLU A 66 -2.29 0.18 -21.69
N ASN A 67 -1.07 0.00 -21.21
CA ASN A 67 -0.77 0.05 -19.78
C ASN A 67 -0.89 1.49 -19.26
N ARG A 68 -1.80 1.69 -18.30
CA ARG A 68 -2.02 2.96 -17.61
C ARG A 68 -1.69 2.90 -16.11
N GLY A 69 -1.30 1.75 -15.62
CA GLY A 69 -0.84 1.51 -14.26
C GLY A 69 -1.91 0.97 -13.31
N LEU A 70 -1.43 0.42 -12.20
CA LEU A 70 -2.25 -0.30 -11.21
C LEU A 70 -3.45 0.51 -10.69
N ALA A 71 -3.25 1.78 -10.35
CA ALA A 71 -4.31 2.66 -9.84
C ALA A 71 -5.45 2.81 -10.86
N HIS A 72 -5.10 3.05 -12.13
CA HIS A 72 -6.09 3.19 -13.19
C HIS A 72 -6.87 1.89 -13.39
N ALA A 73 -6.19 0.75 -13.49
CA ALA A 73 -6.84 -0.54 -13.64
C ALA A 73 -7.79 -0.84 -12.48
N ARG A 74 -7.38 -0.58 -11.24
CA ARG A 74 -8.22 -0.74 -10.06
C ARG A 74 -9.43 0.21 -10.05
N ASN A 75 -9.27 1.47 -10.48
CA ASN A 75 -10.38 2.43 -10.57
C ASN A 75 -11.38 2.05 -11.67
N VAL A 76 -10.92 1.53 -12.81
CA VAL A 76 -11.82 1.00 -13.87
C VAL A 76 -12.66 -0.15 -13.34
N ALA A 77 -12.08 -1.05 -12.54
CA ALA A 77 -12.82 -2.11 -11.86
C ALA A 77 -13.78 -1.55 -10.80
N LEU A 78 -13.30 -0.62 -9.96
CA LEU A 78 -14.07 -0.01 -8.87
C LEU A 78 -15.34 0.67 -9.41
N ALA A 79 -15.26 1.35 -10.55
CA ALA A 79 -16.42 1.99 -11.19
C ALA A 79 -17.52 1.00 -11.59
N GLN A 80 -17.21 -0.30 -11.72
CA GLN A 80 -18.14 -1.36 -12.05
C GLN A 80 -18.62 -2.15 -10.81
N ALA A 81 -18.04 -1.89 -9.63
CA ALA A 81 -18.32 -2.64 -8.42
C ALA A 81 -19.73 -2.36 -7.88
N THR A 82 -20.54 -3.43 -7.77
CA THR A 82 -21.93 -3.39 -7.30
C THR A 82 -22.12 -4.07 -5.94
N GLY A 83 -21.09 -4.71 -5.40
CA GLY A 83 -21.11 -5.37 -4.10
C GLY A 83 -21.27 -4.39 -2.95
N GLU A 84 -21.81 -4.88 -1.84
CA GLU A 84 -21.89 -4.12 -0.58
C GLU A 84 -20.51 -3.75 -0.06
N TYR A 85 -19.55 -4.69 -0.23
CA TYR A 85 -18.14 -4.53 0.11
C TYR A 85 -17.26 -4.74 -1.11
N VAL A 86 -16.07 -4.13 -1.08
CA VAL A 86 -15.05 -4.27 -2.13
C VAL A 86 -13.75 -4.71 -1.48
N CYS A 87 -13.05 -5.63 -2.11
CA CYS A 87 -11.66 -5.94 -1.81
C CYS A 87 -10.86 -6.04 -3.11
N PHE A 88 -9.54 -6.03 -3.02
CA PHE A 88 -8.67 -6.35 -4.15
C PHE A 88 -7.95 -7.68 -3.90
N LEU A 89 -7.57 -8.33 -4.98
CA LEU A 89 -6.68 -9.47 -5.01
C LEU A 89 -5.64 -9.22 -6.09
N ASP A 90 -4.37 -9.21 -5.75
CA ASP A 90 -3.31 -9.07 -6.74
C ASP A 90 -3.25 -10.34 -7.60
N SER A 91 -3.02 -10.16 -8.89
CA SER A 91 -3.15 -11.25 -9.87
C SER A 91 -2.08 -12.34 -9.77
N ASP A 92 -1.12 -12.17 -8.87
CA ASP A 92 -0.10 -13.16 -8.50
C ASP A 92 -0.31 -13.78 -7.11
N ASP A 93 -1.37 -13.36 -6.38
CA ASP A 93 -1.76 -13.83 -5.07
C ASP A 93 -3.03 -14.69 -5.12
N TRP A 94 -3.48 -15.23 -3.98
CA TRP A 94 -4.71 -16.04 -3.91
C TRP A 94 -5.35 -16.03 -2.52
N PHE A 95 -6.63 -16.35 -2.47
CA PHE A 95 -7.39 -16.54 -1.24
C PHE A 95 -7.50 -18.01 -0.83
N ALA A 96 -7.65 -18.27 0.47
CA ALA A 96 -8.21 -19.55 0.94
C ALA A 96 -9.69 -19.67 0.54
N ASP A 97 -10.21 -20.90 0.36
CA ASP A 97 -11.56 -21.17 -0.20
C ASP A 97 -12.73 -20.51 0.56
N ASN A 98 -12.54 -20.15 1.83
CA ASN A 98 -13.56 -19.53 2.67
C ASN A 98 -13.22 -18.10 3.10
N ALA A 99 -12.21 -17.49 2.49
CA ALA A 99 -11.72 -16.18 2.90
C ALA A 99 -12.79 -15.08 2.76
N LEU A 100 -13.51 -15.03 1.63
CA LEU A 100 -14.55 -14.04 1.38
C LEU A 100 -15.79 -14.26 2.27
N GLU A 101 -16.12 -15.49 2.63
CA GLU A 101 -17.19 -15.77 3.57
C GLU A 101 -16.85 -15.29 4.98
N LYS A 102 -15.62 -15.53 5.42
CA LYS A 102 -15.15 -15.09 6.73
C LYS A 102 -15.07 -13.57 6.84
N VAL A 103 -14.56 -12.89 5.80
CA VAL A 103 -14.52 -11.43 5.80
C VAL A 103 -15.93 -10.84 5.78
N TYR A 104 -16.85 -11.40 4.98
CA TYR A 104 -18.25 -10.95 4.94
C TYR A 104 -18.95 -11.10 6.31
N LYS A 105 -18.75 -12.24 7.00
CA LYS A 105 -19.32 -12.49 8.32
C LYS A 105 -18.75 -11.60 9.44
N ALA A 106 -17.54 -11.06 9.24
CA ALA A 106 -16.92 -10.16 10.21
C ALA A 106 -17.47 -8.72 10.15
N PHE A 107 -18.17 -8.35 9.07
CA PHE A 107 -18.81 -7.06 8.99
C PHE A 107 -20.05 -7.00 9.89
N THR A 108 -20.16 -5.91 10.64
CA THR A 108 -21.34 -5.52 11.41
C THR A 108 -21.80 -4.13 11.01
N ALA A 109 -22.86 -3.62 11.63
CA ALA A 109 -23.41 -2.31 11.30
C ALA A 109 -22.40 -1.16 11.47
N ASP A 110 -21.45 -1.29 12.39
CA ASP A 110 -20.45 -0.28 12.76
C ASP A 110 -19.01 -0.59 12.27
N ILE A 111 -18.77 -1.77 11.70
CA ILE A 111 -17.49 -2.12 11.06
C ILE A 111 -17.55 -1.76 9.59
N ASP A 112 -16.62 -0.92 9.14
CA ASP A 112 -16.54 -0.45 7.77
C ASP A 112 -15.40 -1.09 6.97
N THR A 113 -14.36 -1.58 7.66
CA THR A 113 -13.21 -2.26 7.04
C THR A 113 -12.85 -3.51 7.84
N VAL A 114 -12.56 -4.60 7.14
CA VAL A 114 -12.12 -5.87 7.73
C VAL A 114 -10.83 -6.33 7.05
N LEU A 115 -9.76 -6.49 7.82
CA LEU A 115 -8.49 -7.03 7.35
C LEU A 115 -8.57 -8.55 7.22
N PHE A 116 -7.96 -9.08 6.16
CA PHE A 116 -7.73 -10.53 6.01
C PHE A 116 -6.59 -10.99 6.93
N HIS A 117 -6.56 -12.27 7.25
CA HIS A 117 -5.35 -12.90 7.80
C HIS A 117 -4.32 -13.02 6.66
N LEU A 118 -3.18 -12.36 6.78
CA LEU A 118 -2.16 -12.26 5.73
C LEU A 118 -1.04 -13.27 5.97
N VAL A 119 -0.84 -14.17 5.01
CA VAL A 119 0.23 -15.17 5.01
C VAL A 119 1.20 -14.87 3.87
N LEU A 120 2.47 -14.71 4.20
CA LEU A 120 3.57 -14.58 3.23
C LEU A 120 3.96 -15.97 2.73
N HIS A 121 3.85 -16.18 1.41
CA HIS A 121 4.22 -17.43 0.77
C HIS A 121 5.48 -17.26 -0.07
N TYR A 122 6.55 -17.94 0.30
CA TYR A 122 7.86 -17.83 -0.35
C TYR A 122 8.04 -18.84 -1.48
N GLU A 123 8.98 -18.56 -2.40
CA GLU A 123 9.27 -19.42 -3.58
C GLU A 123 9.73 -20.85 -3.20
N ASP A 124 10.29 -21.04 -2.01
CA ASP A 124 10.67 -22.34 -1.45
C ASP A 124 9.50 -23.13 -0.82
N GLY A 125 8.28 -22.57 -0.90
CA GLY A 125 7.07 -23.15 -0.32
C GLY A 125 6.88 -22.87 1.16
N LYS A 126 7.79 -22.13 1.81
CA LYS A 126 7.63 -21.72 3.21
C LYS A 126 6.51 -20.68 3.33
N GLU A 127 5.72 -20.81 4.38
CA GLU A 127 4.70 -19.84 4.76
C GLU A 127 5.04 -19.19 6.09
N GLN A 128 4.69 -17.92 6.21
CA GLN A 128 4.89 -17.15 7.43
C GLN A 128 3.75 -16.14 7.60
N ASP A 129 3.13 -16.14 8.78
CA ASP A 129 2.15 -15.12 9.12
C ASP A 129 2.77 -13.73 9.12
N PHE A 130 2.06 -12.75 8.56
CA PHE A 130 2.44 -11.36 8.72
C PHE A 130 2.39 -10.98 10.20
N GLN A 131 3.51 -10.50 10.72
CA GLN A 131 3.66 -10.18 12.14
C GLN A 131 2.89 -8.91 12.47
N MET A 132 1.78 -9.07 13.16
CA MET A 132 0.88 -8.01 13.59
C MET A 132 0.41 -8.27 15.01
N GLN A 133 0.29 -7.21 15.81
CA GLN A 133 -0.33 -7.35 17.13
C GLN A 133 -1.82 -7.66 16.96
N PRO A 134 -2.36 -8.68 17.64
CA PRO A 134 -3.77 -9.00 17.55
C PRO A 134 -4.62 -7.87 18.12
N PHE A 135 -5.75 -7.61 17.47
CA PHE A 135 -6.77 -6.69 17.97
C PHE A 135 -8.16 -7.20 17.58
N ASP A 136 -9.16 -6.87 18.36
CA ASP A 136 -10.56 -7.16 18.01
C ASP A 136 -11.09 -6.11 17.04
N THR A 137 -11.03 -4.85 17.43
CA THR A 137 -11.39 -3.70 16.60
C THR A 137 -10.50 -2.49 16.93
N LEU A 138 -10.25 -1.66 15.91
CA LEU A 138 -9.64 -0.34 16.04
C LEU A 138 -10.62 0.73 15.56
N SER A 139 -10.59 1.91 16.13
CA SER A 139 -11.19 3.07 15.49
C SER A 139 -10.46 3.41 14.20
N GLY A 140 -11.10 4.14 13.28
CA GLY A 140 -10.45 4.53 12.03
C GLY A 140 -9.17 5.34 12.24
N GLU A 141 -9.14 6.19 13.28
CA GLU A 141 -7.94 6.97 13.62
C GLU A 141 -6.80 6.11 14.16
N GLU A 142 -7.09 5.12 15.02
CA GLU A 142 -6.10 4.17 15.51
C GLU A 142 -5.55 3.34 14.32
N ALA A 143 -6.42 2.79 13.49
CA ALA A 143 -6.02 2.03 12.31
C ALA A 143 -5.17 2.86 11.33
N PHE A 144 -5.50 4.14 11.13
CA PHE A 144 -4.69 5.07 10.36
C PHE A 144 -3.28 5.20 10.96
N LYS A 145 -3.17 5.45 12.28
CA LYS A 145 -1.88 5.60 12.96
C LYS A 145 -1.03 4.32 12.89
N GLU A 146 -1.65 3.16 13.08
CA GLU A 146 -0.99 1.85 13.03
C GLU A 146 -0.54 1.50 11.60
N SER A 147 -1.34 1.81 10.59
CA SER A 147 -1.00 1.53 9.19
C SER A 147 0.24 2.33 8.73
N LEU A 148 0.40 3.58 9.19
CA LEU A 148 1.58 4.40 8.89
C LEU A 148 2.89 3.85 9.45
N THR A 149 2.84 2.84 10.31
CA THR A 149 4.00 2.17 10.91
C THR A 149 4.11 0.70 10.54
N TRP A 150 3.20 0.22 9.66
CA TRP A 150 3.10 -1.18 9.26
C TRP A 150 2.84 -2.14 10.44
N GLN A 151 2.25 -1.63 11.54
CA GLN A 151 1.74 -2.47 12.62
C GLN A 151 0.48 -3.22 12.18
N ILE A 152 -0.25 -2.69 11.19
CA ILE A 152 -1.29 -3.39 10.44
C ILE A 152 -1.02 -3.25 8.94
N HIS A 153 -1.36 -4.29 8.19
CA HIS A 153 -1.17 -4.34 6.73
C HIS A 153 -2.32 -3.69 5.96
N GLY A 154 -2.15 -3.53 4.63
CA GLY A 154 -3.13 -2.92 3.71
C GLY A 154 -3.97 -3.92 2.91
N VAL A 155 -4.17 -5.15 3.39
CA VAL A 155 -4.99 -6.17 2.69
C VAL A 155 -6.32 -6.33 3.41
N TYR A 156 -7.39 -5.80 2.83
CA TYR A 156 -8.70 -5.68 3.50
C TYR A 156 -9.87 -5.70 2.51
N ALA A 157 -11.07 -5.92 3.05
CA ALA A 157 -12.34 -5.57 2.40
C ALA A 157 -12.93 -4.34 3.11
N ILE A 158 -13.64 -3.49 2.36
CA ILE A 158 -14.19 -2.22 2.84
C ILE A 158 -15.60 -2.00 2.29
N ARG A 159 -16.43 -1.21 2.97
CA ARG A 159 -17.71 -0.75 2.42
C ARG A 159 -17.50 -0.04 1.09
N ASN A 160 -18.22 -0.49 0.07
CA ASN A 160 -18.09 0.04 -1.29
C ASN A 160 -18.29 1.57 -1.34
N THR A 161 -19.22 2.10 -0.54
CA THR A 161 -19.47 3.54 -0.46
C THR A 161 -18.25 4.36 -0.01
N ILE A 162 -17.40 3.80 0.86
CA ILE A 162 -16.15 4.46 1.28
C ILE A 162 -15.12 4.38 0.16
N HIS A 163 -14.98 3.20 -0.48
CA HIS A 163 -14.00 3.05 -1.59
C HIS A 163 -14.36 3.93 -2.78
N GLN A 164 -15.65 4.01 -3.14
CA GLN A 164 -16.12 4.91 -4.22
C GLN A 164 -15.86 6.39 -3.90
N ALA A 165 -15.98 6.79 -2.63
CA ALA A 165 -15.70 8.17 -2.21
C ALA A 165 -14.19 8.51 -2.20
N PHE A 166 -13.33 7.52 -2.05
CA PHE A 166 -11.87 7.66 -1.97
C PHE A 166 -11.18 6.64 -2.90
N PRO A 167 -11.25 6.83 -4.22
CA PRO A 167 -10.61 5.95 -5.20
C PRO A 167 -9.09 6.07 -5.18
N TYR A 168 -8.41 5.20 -5.94
CA TYR A 168 -6.96 5.23 -6.10
C TYR A 168 -6.49 6.52 -6.79
N ASP A 169 -5.35 7.08 -6.33
CA ASP A 169 -4.74 8.26 -6.97
C ASP A 169 -3.97 7.86 -8.25
N GLU A 170 -4.49 8.23 -9.40
CA GLU A 170 -3.89 7.95 -10.71
C GLU A 170 -2.78 8.95 -11.10
N THR A 171 -2.52 9.97 -10.29
CA THR A 171 -1.56 11.02 -10.63
C THR A 171 -0.11 10.58 -10.47
N GLN A 172 0.13 9.43 -9.83
CA GLN A 172 1.45 8.80 -9.69
C GLN A 172 1.47 7.38 -10.23
N LYS A 173 2.68 6.89 -10.55
CA LYS A 173 2.90 5.50 -10.99
C LYS A 173 3.33 4.57 -9.85
N THR A 174 3.80 5.12 -8.73
CA THR A 174 4.33 4.37 -7.59
C THR A 174 3.64 4.79 -6.30
N TYR A 175 3.51 3.87 -5.34
CA TYR A 175 2.88 4.09 -4.03
C TYR A 175 1.42 4.59 -4.10
N THR A 176 0.69 4.22 -5.15
CA THR A 176 -0.68 4.70 -5.40
C THR A 176 -1.71 4.04 -4.48
N ASP A 177 -1.44 2.82 -4.04
CA ASP A 177 -2.28 2.00 -3.15
C ASP A 177 -2.03 2.30 -1.67
N GLU A 178 -0.84 2.78 -1.32
CA GLU A 178 -0.50 3.06 0.07
C GLU A 178 -1.35 4.19 0.66
N ASN A 179 -1.43 5.32 -0.03
CA ASN A 179 -2.18 6.49 0.45
C ASN A 179 -3.69 6.20 0.57
N VAL A 180 -4.27 5.47 -0.38
CA VAL A 180 -5.69 5.14 -0.33
C VAL A 180 -6.00 4.23 0.85
N THR A 181 -5.11 3.28 1.18
CA THR A 181 -5.23 2.42 2.35
C THR A 181 -5.32 3.23 3.64
N HIS A 182 -4.41 4.20 3.83
CA HIS A 182 -4.42 5.06 5.01
C HIS A 182 -5.70 5.90 5.11
N ILE A 183 -6.18 6.47 3.99
CA ILE A 183 -7.43 7.23 3.95
C ILE A 183 -8.63 6.33 4.23
N HIS A 184 -8.69 5.11 3.70
CA HIS A 184 -9.76 4.16 3.95
C HIS A 184 -9.88 3.82 5.44
N TYR A 185 -8.76 3.55 6.11
CA TYR A 185 -8.77 3.32 7.56
C TYR A 185 -9.28 4.54 8.30
N LEU A 186 -8.73 5.72 8.02
CA LEU A 186 -9.14 6.97 8.66
C LEU A 186 -10.64 7.28 8.49
N ARG A 187 -11.23 6.88 7.38
CA ARG A 187 -12.66 7.11 7.05
C ARG A 187 -13.58 6.00 7.54
N SER A 188 -13.03 4.91 8.05
CA SER A 188 -13.79 3.84 8.68
C SER A 188 -14.20 4.22 10.12
N ARG A 189 -15.42 3.90 10.51
CA ARG A 189 -15.84 4.02 11.92
C ARG A 189 -15.07 3.04 12.80
N LYS A 190 -15.01 1.77 12.34
CA LYS A 190 -14.23 0.71 12.96
C LYS A 190 -13.58 -0.17 11.90
N VAL A 191 -12.39 -0.66 12.24
CA VAL A 191 -11.60 -1.63 11.49
C VAL A 191 -11.48 -2.90 12.32
N ALA A 192 -11.77 -4.06 11.75
CA ALA A 192 -11.68 -5.36 12.40
C ALA A 192 -10.72 -6.29 11.67
N LEU A 193 -10.38 -7.41 12.30
CA LEU A 193 -9.60 -8.50 11.72
C LEU A 193 -10.48 -9.73 11.56
N CYS A 194 -10.32 -10.50 10.46
CA CYS A 194 -10.96 -11.80 10.31
C CYS A 194 -9.93 -12.93 10.13
N SER A 195 -10.40 -14.17 10.22
CA SER A 195 -9.57 -15.37 9.97
C SER A 195 -9.60 -15.83 8.50
N GLY A 196 -10.15 -15.04 7.60
CA GLY A 196 -10.11 -15.29 6.16
C GLY A 196 -8.71 -15.06 5.61
N THR A 197 -8.08 -16.06 5.02
CA THR A 197 -6.67 -15.99 4.65
C THR A 197 -6.47 -15.46 3.23
N TYR A 198 -5.59 -14.48 3.12
CA TYR A 198 -4.98 -13.99 1.89
C TYR A 198 -3.53 -14.47 1.85
N PHE A 199 -3.14 -15.18 0.79
CA PHE A 199 -1.77 -15.61 0.56
C PHE A 199 -1.06 -14.62 -0.34
N TYR A 200 -0.04 -13.97 0.20
CA TYR A 200 0.79 -12.99 -0.48
C TYR A 200 2.10 -13.64 -0.97
N ARG A 201 2.26 -13.74 -2.27
CA ARG A 201 3.43 -14.37 -2.89
C ARG A 201 4.66 -13.49 -2.77
N GLN A 202 5.71 -14.01 -2.14
CA GLN A 202 7.01 -13.38 -2.05
C GLN A 202 7.88 -13.82 -3.22
N ARG A 203 8.23 -12.87 -4.09
CA ARG A 203 9.11 -13.12 -5.25
C ARG A 203 10.41 -12.38 -5.11
N SER A 204 11.53 -13.02 -5.46
CA SER A 204 12.85 -12.38 -5.53
C SER A 204 12.89 -11.21 -6.53
N SER A 205 12.04 -11.25 -7.58
CA SER A 205 11.90 -10.21 -8.61
C SER A 205 10.97 -9.06 -8.23
N SER A 206 10.39 -9.05 -7.02
CA SER A 206 9.46 -7.99 -6.59
C SER A 206 10.13 -6.62 -6.63
N VAL A 207 9.41 -5.61 -7.12
CA VAL A 207 9.86 -4.21 -7.24
C VAL A 207 10.29 -3.64 -5.87
N THR A 208 9.69 -4.11 -4.79
CA THR A 208 9.99 -3.67 -3.42
C THR A 208 11.39 -4.03 -2.95
N HIS A 209 12.02 -5.05 -3.54
CA HIS A 209 13.37 -5.51 -3.18
C HIS A 209 14.49 -4.85 -4.00
N GLN A 210 14.16 -4.09 -5.05
CA GLN A 210 15.16 -3.48 -5.93
C GLN A 210 15.67 -2.15 -5.38
N VAL A 211 17.01 -1.94 -5.44
CA VAL A 211 17.62 -0.64 -5.18
C VAL A 211 17.44 0.24 -6.41
N SER A 212 16.46 1.13 -6.37
CA SER A 212 16.17 2.05 -7.49
C SER A 212 15.85 3.46 -7.02
N GLY A 213 15.96 4.44 -7.91
CA GLY A 213 15.59 5.83 -7.66
C GLY A 213 14.09 6.03 -7.40
N GLN A 214 13.24 5.08 -7.79
CA GLN A 214 11.81 5.11 -7.51
C GLN A 214 11.48 5.07 -6.00
N ARG A 215 12.43 4.58 -5.18
CA ARG A 215 12.28 4.60 -3.72
C ARG A 215 12.03 6.00 -3.15
N PHE A 216 12.55 7.04 -3.80
CA PHE A 216 12.35 8.43 -3.35
C PHE A 216 10.93 8.95 -3.63
N ASP A 217 10.16 8.31 -4.51
CA ASP A 217 8.77 8.67 -4.80
C ASP A 217 7.85 8.49 -3.59
N PHE A 218 8.27 7.64 -2.64
CA PHE A 218 7.61 7.50 -1.35
C PHE A 218 7.45 8.84 -0.61
N LEU A 219 8.44 9.74 -0.69
CA LEU A 219 8.34 11.06 -0.08
C LEU A 219 7.30 11.96 -0.78
N LEU A 220 7.16 11.82 -2.09
CA LEU A 220 6.12 12.53 -2.85
C LEU A 220 4.72 11.97 -2.54
N ALA A 221 4.60 10.65 -2.36
CA ALA A 221 3.36 10.05 -1.89
C ALA A 221 2.99 10.55 -0.48
N ASN A 222 3.97 10.66 0.43
CA ASN A 222 3.73 11.23 1.77
C ASN A 222 3.28 12.70 1.71
N GLU A 223 3.83 13.50 0.81
CA GLU A 223 3.38 14.89 0.63
C GLU A 223 1.93 14.96 0.16
N ARG A 224 1.54 14.09 -0.78
CA ARG A 224 0.15 14.01 -1.25
C ARG A 224 -0.81 13.57 -0.16
N LEU A 225 -0.46 12.55 0.61
CA LEU A 225 -1.29 12.15 1.75
C LEU A 225 -1.47 13.34 2.72
N HIS A 226 -0.42 14.13 2.96
CA HIS A 226 -0.54 15.33 3.77
C HIS A 226 -1.55 16.34 3.18
N GLN A 227 -1.51 16.59 1.86
CA GLN A 227 -2.48 17.47 1.20
C GLN A 227 -3.91 16.90 1.28
N GLN A 228 -4.07 15.59 1.12
CA GLN A 228 -5.36 14.93 1.30
C GLN A 228 -5.90 15.08 2.72
N LEU A 229 -5.05 14.89 3.75
CA LEU A 229 -5.45 15.08 5.15
C LEU A 229 -5.90 16.52 5.43
N LEU A 230 -5.20 17.52 4.89
CA LEU A 230 -5.60 18.94 4.99
C LEU A 230 -6.96 19.19 4.29
N SER A 231 -7.17 18.63 3.10
CA SER A 231 -8.42 18.77 2.37
C SER A 231 -9.61 18.10 3.08
N LEU A 232 -9.35 17.00 3.77
CA LEU A 232 -10.32 16.27 4.59
C LEU A 232 -10.60 16.93 5.93
N ARG A 233 -9.88 18.01 6.27
CA ARG A 233 -10.01 18.78 7.52
C ARG A 233 -9.95 17.88 8.76
N VAL A 234 -8.99 16.96 8.77
CA VAL A 234 -8.75 16.09 9.93
C VAL A 234 -8.26 16.91 11.13
N SER A 235 -8.26 16.32 12.33
CA SER A 235 -7.82 17.01 13.55
C SER A 235 -6.34 17.44 13.47
N ASP A 236 -6.01 18.52 14.17
CA ASP A 236 -4.63 19.02 14.30
C ASP A 236 -3.71 17.94 14.90
N GLU A 237 -4.24 17.06 15.75
CA GLU A 237 -3.49 15.93 16.31
C GLU A 237 -3.05 14.94 15.23
N ILE A 238 -3.94 14.60 14.29
CA ILE A 238 -3.62 13.72 13.15
C ILE A 238 -2.57 14.39 12.27
N ILE A 239 -2.71 15.68 11.98
CA ILE A 239 -1.73 16.44 11.18
C ILE A 239 -0.36 16.44 11.87
N ALA A 240 -0.29 16.72 13.17
CA ALA A 240 0.97 16.73 13.93
C ALA A 240 1.62 15.34 14.00
N PHE A 241 0.81 14.29 14.17
CA PHE A 241 1.30 12.91 14.11
C PHE A 241 1.89 12.62 12.74
N TYR A 242 1.18 12.98 11.66
CA TYR A 242 1.62 12.71 10.30
C TYR A 242 2.85 13.53 9.91
N GLU A 243 2.96 14.80 10.30
CA GLU A 243 4.18 15.61 10.09
C GLU A 243 5.40 14.98 10.76
N THR A 244 5.22 14.39 11.95
CA THR A 244 6.28 13.63 12.61
C THR A 244 6.68 12.39 11.78
N LYS A 245 5.72 11.69 11.16
CA LYS A 245 6.01 10.55 10.28
C LYS A 245 6.71 10.99 9.00
N ARG A 246 6.26 12.05 8.35
CA ARG A 246 6.95 12.62 7.18
C ARG A 246 8.42 12.94 7.48
N TRP A 247 8.67 13.51 8.66
CA TRP A 247 10.04 13.77 9.13
C TRP A 247 10.88 12.49 9.28
N LEU A 248 10.33 11.47 9.94
CA LEU A 248 11.01 10.18 10.11
C LEU A 248 11.26 9.47 8.78
N ASN A 249 10.30 9.53 7.85
CA ASN A 249 10.43 8.96 6.51
C ASN A 249 11.53 9.67 5.71
N LEU A 250 11.63 10.99 5.80
CA LEU A 250 12.71 11.75 5.17
C LEU A 250 14.09 11.30 5.68
N VAL A 251 14.28 11.20 7.01
CA VAL A 251 15.54 10.71 7.60
C VAL A 251 15.82 9.26 7.20
N GLY A 252 14.78 8.41 7.16
CA GLY A 252 14.88 7.02 6.69
C GLY A 252 15.31 6.91 5.22
N LEU A 253 14.76 7.74 4.34
CA LEU A 253 15.16 7.80 2.92
C LEU A 253 16.57 8.40 2.74
N TYR A 254 17.00 9.30 3.62
CA TYR A 254 18.37 9.76 3.61
C TYR A 254 19.35 8.63 4.00
N LEU A 255 19.00 7.78 4.97
CA LEU A 255 19.76 6.57 5.29
C LEU A 255 19.84 5.61 4.09
N PHE A 256 18.70 5.37 3.38
CA PHE A 256 18.68 4.59 2.16
C PHE A 256 19.64 5.18 1.11
N TYR A 257 19.57 6.49 0.85
CA TYR A 257 20.51 7.19 -0.03
C TYR A 257 21.96 7.00 0.42
N TYR A 258 22.27 7.21 1.69
CA TYR A 258 23.60 7.06 2.25
C TYR A 258 24.18 5.65 2.00
N ARG A 259 23.38 4.60 2.24
CA ARG A 259 23.80 3.20 2.09
C ARG A 259 23.96 2.80 0.61
N HIS A 260 23.08 3.27 -0.25
CA HIS A 260 22.94 2.74 -1.62
C HIS A 260 23.40 3.71 -2.72
N ARG A 261 23.88 4.90 -2.40
CA ARG A 261 24.26 5.93 -3.39
C ARG A 261 25.30 5.47 -4.43
N ARG A 262 26.13 4.47 -4.10
CA ARG A 262 27.10 3.90 -5.04
C ARG A 262 26.47 2.97 -6.09
N LEU A 263 25.30 2.42 -5.75
CA LEU A 263 24.50 1.53 -6.62
C LEU A 263 23.51 2.32 -7.51
N LEU A 264 23.14 3.52 -7.08
CA LEU A 264 22.21 4.39 -7.81
C LEU A 264 22.93 5.08 -8.98
N SER A 265 22.20 5.28 -10.11
CA SER A 265 22.68 6.09 -11.21
C SER A 265 22.96 7.56 -10.79
N PRO A 266 23.83 8.30 -11.49
CA PRO A 266 24.02 9.74 -11.22
C PRO A 266 22.71 10.53 -11.30
N ALA A 267 21.82 10.19 -12.22
CA ALA A 267 20.51 10.83 -12.38
C ALA A 267 19.59 10.55 -11.17
N ASP A 268 19.52 9.28 -10.72
CA ASP A 268 18.70 8.90 -9.57
C ASP A 268 19.21 9.54 -8.27
N ARG A 269 20.52 9.63 -8.08
CA ARG A 269 21.11 10.32 -6.93
C ARG A 269 20.72 11.79 -6.89
N ARG A 270 20.79 12.48 -8.02
CA ARG A 270 20.42 13.90 -8.14
C ARG A 270 18.93 14.06 -7.84
N ARG A 271 18.08 13.30 -8.55
CA ARG A 271 16.65 13.31 -8.35
C ARG A 271 16.25 13.03 -6.89
N GLY A 272 16.86 12.04 -6.26
CA GLY A 272 16.60 11.70 -4.85
C GLY A 272 16.94 12.84 -3.90
N LEU A 273 18.08 13.51 -4.11
CA LEU A 273 18.47 14.68 -3.30
C LEU A 273 17.53 15.87 -3.52
N ASP A 274 17.08 16.10 -4.76
CA ASP A 274 16.14 17.17 -5.10
C ASP A 274 14.77 16.94 -4.43
N ILE A 275 14.25 15.70 -4.46
CA ILE A 275 13.00 15.31 -3.78
C ILE A 275 13.15 15.47 -2.26
N MET A 276 14.23 14.97 -1.68
CA MET A 276 14.46 15.10 -0.23
C MET A 276 14.58 16.56 0.21
N HIS A 277 15.23 17.41 -0.58
CA HIS A 277 15.33 18.83 -0.30
C HIS A 277 13.96 19.53 -0.36
N HIS A 278 13.18 19.23 -1.39
CA HIS A 278 11.82 19.74 -1.54
C HIS A 278 10.96 19.37 -0.32
N VAL A 279 10.90 18.08 0.02
CA VAL A 279 10.08 17.59 1.15
C VAL A 279 10.60 18.11 2.49
N TRP A 280 11.93 18.20 2.69
CA TRP A 280 12.52 18.84 3.86
C TRP A 280 12.04 20.29 4.02
N ALA A 281 11.88 21.04 2.92
CA ALA A 281 11.39 22.43 2.95
C ALA A 281 9.89 22.53 3.27
N THR A 282 9.07 21.52 2.92
CA THR A 282 7.61 21.56 3.08
C THR A 282 7.12 21.08 4.46
N ILE A 283 7.92 20.29 5.20
CA ILE A 283 7.52 19.79 6.52
C ILE A 283 7.36 20.92 7.53
N ASN A 284 6.23 20.96 8.22
CA ASN A 284 6.00 21.91 9.31
C ASN A 284 6.67 21.44 10.61
N LEU A 285 7.85 21.97 10.87
CA LEU A 285 8.66 21.57 12.03
C LEU A 285 8.05 21.91 13.38
N SER A 286 7.13 22.89 13.45
CA SER A 286 6.44 23.20 14.72
C SER A 286 5.61 22.02 15.22
N LEU A 287 5.11 21.18 14.30
CA LEU A 287 4.28 20.01 14.56
C LEU A 287 5.10 18.72 14.78
N VAL A 288 6.38 18.70 14.41
CA VAL A 288 7.27 17.55 14.66
C VAL A 288 7.58 17.44 16.15
N ARG A 289 7.53 16.23 16.71
CA ARG A 289 7.81 15.97 18.14
C ARG A 289 9.09 16.66 18.62
N PRO A 290 9.06 17.43 19.73
CA PRO A 290 10.21 18.19 20.22
C PRO A 290 11.44 17.32 20.52
N SER A 291 11.24 16.10 21.00
CA SER A 291 12.33 15.13 21.27
C SER A 291 13.13 14.78 20.01
N LEU A 292 12.47 14.67 18.85
CA LEU A 292 13.15 14.43 17.57
C LEU A 292 13.89 15.66 17.07
N ARG A 293 13.29 16.85 17.18
CA ARG A 293 13.91 18.10 16.71
C ARG A 293 15.24 18.43 17.41
N ARG A 294 15.47 17.89 18.62
CA ARG A 294 16.69 18.09 19.41
C ARG A 294 17.67 16.93 19.33
N LYS A 295 17.28 15.83 18.71
CA LYS A 295 18.11 14.62 18.62
C LYS A 295 19.09 14.72 17.46
N PHE A 296 20.37 14.50 17.70
CA PHE A 296 21.39 14.41 16.64
C PHE A 296 21.01 13.35 15.59
N GLY A 297 21.15 13.64 14.31
CA GLY A 297 20.67 12.82 13.19
C GLY A 297 19.17 12.95 12.89
N TYR A 298 18.45 13.78 13.69
CA TYR A 298 17.02 14.09 13.46
C TYR A 298 16.76 15.59 13.61
N CYS A 299 17.79 16.38 13.93
CA CYS A 299 17.67 17.82 14.03
C CYS A 299 17.52 18.43 12.62
N PRO A 300 16.48 19.24 12.36
CA PRO A 300 16.20 19.75 10.99
C PRO A 300 17.24 20.75 10.48
N LEU A 301 18.00 21.42 11.34
CA LEU A 301 19.05 22.40 11.04
C LEU A 301 18.64 23.46 9.98
N ARG A 302 17.39 23.94 10.04
CA ARG A 302 16.97 25.07 9.19
C ARG A 302 17.68 26.36 9.61
N PRO A 303 18.06 27.20 8.64
CA PRO A 303 17.57 27.22 7.28
C PRO A 303 18.47 26.53 6.23
N SER A 304 19.50 25.78 6.61
CA SER A 304 20.49 25.26 5.66
C SER A 304 20.34 23.76 5.37
N TRP A 305 19.88 23.44 4.16
CA TRP A 305 19.89 22.08 3.64
C TRP A 305 21.27 21.43 3.64
N LEU A 306 22.34 22.22 3.37
CA LEU A 306 23.71 21.72 3.40
C LEU A 306 24.11 21.27 4.80
N LEU A 307 23.79 22.06 5.83
CA LEU A 307 24.07 21.69 7.23
C LEU A 307 23.29 20.46 7.66
N PHE A 308 22.01 20.33 7.26
CA PHE A 308 21.24 19.12 7.50
C PHE A 308 21.93 17.91 6.85
N ARG A 309 22.34 17.99 5.61
CA ARG A 309 23.04 16.89 4.92
C ARG A 309 24.36 16.51 5.62
N LEU A 310 25.17 17.48 6.01
CA LEU A 310 26.42 17.22 6.71
C LEU A 310 26.17 16.51 8.05
N GLN A 311 25.11 16.91 8.77
CA GLN A 311 24.70 16.22 9.99
C GLN A 311 24.32 14.76 9.72
N GLU A 312 23.51 14.49 8.68
CA GLU A 312 23.07 13.12 8.35
C GLU A 312 24.27 12.24 7.92
N GLU A 313 25.19 12.77 7.11
CA GLU A 313 26.41 12.06 6.71
C GLU A 313 27.24 11.68 7.95
N LEU A 314 27.46 12.62 8.86
CA LEU A 314 28.21 12.38 10.10
C LEU A 314 27.46 11.40 11.02
N TYR A 315 26.15 11.56 11.18
CA TYR A 315 25.33 10.70 12.03
C TYR A 315 25.36 9.25 11.56
N PHE A 316 25.15 9.01 10.26
CA PHE A 316 25.14 7.65 9.74
C PHE A 316 26.53 7.01 9.69
N TRP A 317 27.58 7.80 9.49
CA TRP A 317 28.96 7.35 9.61
C TRP A 317 29.29 6.88 11.05
N LEU A 318 28.98 7.71 12.05
CA LEU A 318 29.15 7.34 13.47
C LEU A 318 28.33 6.11 13.86
N ARG A 319 27.07 6.04 13.40
CA ARG A 319 26.19 4.90 13.65
C ARG A 319 26.73 3.61 13.04
N GLY A 320 27.34 3.67 11.85
CA GLY A 320 28.01 2.54 11.23
C GLY A 320 29.19 2.02 12.02
N ILE A 321 29.95 2.91 12.64
CA ILE A 321 31.10 2.53 13.52
C ILE A 321 30.57 1.85 14.81
N ILE A 322 29.51 2.38 15.43
CA ILE A 322 29.02 1.92 16.74
C ILE A 322 28.24 0.59 16.63
N LYS A 323 27.48 0.39 15.56
CA LYS A 323 26.59 -0.78 15.41
C LYS A 323 27.19 -1.94 14.61
N GLY A 324 28.41 -1.79 14.06
CA GLY A 324 28.86 -2.69 13.01
C GLY A 324 27.99 -2.52 11.74
N ASN A 325 28.48 -2.92 10.58
CA ASN A 325 27.72 -2.86 9.33
C ASN A 325 26.60 -3.93 9.31
N GLU A 326 25.58 -3.78 10.17
CA GLU A 326 24.30 -4.49 10.02
C GLU A 326 23.42 -3.82 8.98
#